data_5ce41598600a8924fecd475a5db048ee
#
_entry.id   5ce41598600a8924fecd475a5db048ee
#
_cell.length_a   1.000
_cell.length_b   1.000
_cell.length_c   1.000
_cell.angle_alpha   90.00
_cell.angle_beta   90.00
_cell.angle_gamma   90.00
#
_symmetry.space_group_name_H-M   'P 1'
#
loop_
_entity.id
_entity.type
_entity.pdbx_description
1 polymer ?
#
loop_
_entity_poly.entity_id
_entity_poly.type
_entity_poly.pdbx_seq_one_letter_code
_entity_poly.pdbx_strand_id
1 'polypeptide(L)'
;MTELTAPDHSVLQRRTLRTLMMGLVPGGAALSAAYSTAAVLGEELSGSETLGGLAAAGMTTGAALATLPLAKVMATRGRRPGLMLGYGLAAVGALLSVGAAVSGVYVLLLLGMLGVGIGNAANLASRYAAADLATPDHRARAIGTLVWASTFGSVLGPTIGFGPAKDFANFIGIHELAGPHLFAAVLFTISALVVFFRLKPDPLVVAGGLGKDAADRGLKEAAKSLFASPVGRLSVGSMVAGHWVMGGGMTMTPLHLKAGDHNLEIIGFVISLHIIGMYAASPVVGWLTDRITAPPVMAMGGVILFIGAQMTANTPIHESDGIFWGLFLIGLGWSFGLVAS
;
A
#
# COMPACT_ATOMS: atom_id res chain seq x y z
N MET A 1 36.41 22.96 -21.17
CA MET A 1 35.02 22.82 -20.74
C MET A 1 34.63 21.36 -20.96
N THR A 2 34.64 20.56 -19.89
CA THR A 2 34.28 19.14 -19.93
C THR A 2 32.76 19.09 -20.07
N GLU A 3 32.26 18.62 -21.22
CA GLU A 3 30.86 18.26 -21.39
C GLU A 3 30.50 17.23 -20.31
N LEU A 4 29.71 17.63 -19.33
CA LEU A 4 29.05 16.71 -18.43
C LEU A 4 28.07 15.92 -19.29
N THR A 5 28.47 14.73 -19.73
CA THR A 5 27.60 13.77 -20.38
C THR A 5 26.36 13.58 -19.51
N ALA A 6 25.19 13.80 -20.10
CA ALA A 6 23.91 13.58 -19.43
C ALA A 6 23.91 12.16 -18.80
N PRO A 7 23.52 12.01 -17.52
CA PRO A 7 23.55 10.71 -16.86
C PRO A 7 22.70 9.73 -17.67
N ASP A 8 23.27 8.56 -17.94
CA ASP A 8 22.57 7.49 -18.65
C ASP A 8 21.24 7.22 -17.94
N HIS A 9 20.12 7.53 -18.60
CA HIS A 9 18.77 7.39 -18.08
C HIS A 9 18.52 5.99 -17.49
N SER A 10 19.16 4.96 -18.04
CA SER A 10 19.01 3.59 -17.56
C SER A 10 19.69 3.35 -16.20
N VAL A 11 20.81 3.99 -15.95
CA VAL A 11 21.53 3.94 -14.66
C VAL A 11 20.74 4.71 -13.60
N LEU A 12 20.22 5.89 -13.97
CA LEU A 12 19.42 6.70 -13.07
C LEU A 12 18.10 6.02 -12.71
N GLN A 13 17.42 5.41 -13.69
CA GLN A 13 16.19 4.64 -13.45
C GLN A 13 16.44 3.49 -12.47
N ARG A 14 17.50 2.70 -12.65
CA ARG A 14 17.86 1.61 -11.72
C ARG A 14 18.15 2.11 -10.32
N ARG A 15 18.86 3.23 -10.19
CA ARG A 15 19.13 3.89 -8.89
C ARG A 15 17.83 4.37 -8.23
N THR A 16 16.94 4.99 -9.00
CA THR A 16 15.64 5.47 -8.54
C THR A 16 14.79 4.32 -8.03
N LEU A 17 14.65 3.24 -8.79
CA LEU A 17 13.91 2.05 -8.38
C LEU A 17 14.44 1.46 -7.06
N ARG A 18 15.76 1.26 -6.96
CA ARG A 18 16.37 0.77 -5.71
C ARG A 18 16.08 1.68 -4.53
N THR A 19 16.18 3.00 -4.71
CA THR A 19 15.90 3.98 -3.65
C THR A 19 14.44 3.94 -3.23
N LEU A 20 13.51 3.87 -4.20
CA LEU A 20 12.08 3.78 -3.92
C LEU A 20 11.74 2.47 -3.19
N MET A 21 12.34 1.33 -3.57
CA MET A 21 12.16 0.07 -2.86
C MET A 21 12.68 0.15 -1.41
N MET A 22 13.85 0.76 -1.20
CA MET A 22 14.43 0.97 0.15
C MET A 22 13.57 1.85 1.04
N GLY A 23 12.78 2.76 0.48
CA GLY A 23 11.81 3.58 1.23
C GLY A 23 10.45 2.90 1.39
N LEU A 24 9.99 2.21 0.34
CA LEU A 24 8.67 1.57 0.29
C LEU A 24 8.55 0.37 1.23
N VAL A 25 9.60 -0.45 1.35
CA VAL A 25 9.58 -1.65 2.20
C VAL A 25 9.42 -1.30 3.68
N PRO A 26 10.26 -0.42 4.28
CA PRO A 26 10.03 0.03 5.64
C PRO A 26 8.68 0.74 5.83
N GLY A 27 8.29 1.61 4.87
CA GLY A 27 6.98 2.27 4.90
C GLY A 27 5.81 1.28 4.88
N GLY A 28 5.89 0.22 4.09
CA GLY A 28 4.91 -0.87 4.05
C GLY A 28 4.85 -1.67 5.36
N ALA A 29 6.00 -1.96 5.96
CA ALA A 29 6.07 -2.64 7.26
C ALA A 29 5.48 -1.77 8.38
N ALA A 30 5.75 -0.45 8.36
CA ALA A 30 5.15 0.51 9.27
C ALA A 30 3.62 0.54 9.16
N LEU A 31 3.10 0.60 7.93
CA LEU A 31 1.66 0.56 7.65
C LEU A 31 1.01 -0.70 8.21
N SER A 32 1.59 -1.86 7.89
CA SER A 32 1.04 -3.15 8.31
C SER A 32 1.09 -3.34 9.82
N ALA A 33 2.18 -2.93 10.49
CA ALA A 33 2.30 -3.00 11.95
C ALA A 33 1.28 -2.11 12.66
N ALA A 34 1.15 -0.84 12.24
CA ALA A 34 0.18 0.09 12.83
C ALA A 34 -1.28 -0.35 12.58
N TYR A 35 -1.59 -0.80 11.36
CA TYR A 35 -2.95 -1.21 11.00
C TYR A 35 -3.39 -2.46 11.75
N SER A 36 -2.50 -3.46 11.91
CA SER A 36 -2.83 -4.73 12.54
C SER A 36 -3.25 -4.59 14.02
N THR A 37 -2.80 -3.54 14.70
CA THR A 37 -3.08 -3.29 16.13
C THR A 37 -4.09 -2.16 16.36
N ALA A 38 -4.44 -1.38 15.32
CA ALA A 38 -5.27 -0.19 15.45
C ALA A 38 -6.67 -0.47 16.01
N ALA A 39 -7.33 -1.54 15.53
CA ALA A 39 -8.66 -1.90 16.01
C ALA A 39 -8.64 -2.36 17.47
N VAL A 40 -7.66 -3.20 17.83
CA VAL A 40 -7.50 -3.72 19.20
C VAL A 40 -7.22 -2.59 20.18
N LEU A 41 -6.26 -1.71 19.86
CA LEU A 41 -5.97 -0.53 20.69
C LEU A 41 -7.18 0.41 20.77
N GLY A 42 -7.90 0.60 19.66
CA GLY A 42 -9.10 1.44 19.61
C GLY A 42 -10.23 0.90 20.46
N GLU A 43 -10.46 -0.40 20.47
CA GLU A 43 -11.43 -1.08 21.33
C GLU A 43 -11.03 -0.96 22.80
N GLU A 44 -9.78 -1.20 23.13
CA GLU A 44 -9.27 -1.08 24.50
C GLU A 44 -9.43 0.33 25.07
N LEU A 45 -9.09 1.36 24.27
CA LEU A 45 -9.19 2.77 24.70
C LEU A 45 -10.62 3.30 24.77
N SER A 46 -11.55 2.73 24.01
CA SER A 46 -12.93 3.24 23.91
C SER A 46 -13.97 2.35 24.60
N GLY A 47 -13.63 1.08 24.88
CA GLY A 47 -14.59 0.07 25.37
C GLY A 47 -15.59 -0.40 24.30
N SER A 48 -15.33 -0.16 23.00
CA SER A 48 -16.27 -0.43 21.90
C SER A 48 -15.58 -1.00 20.66
N GLU A 49 -15.99 -2.18 20.20
CA GLU A 49 -15.54 -2.79 18.95
C GLU A 49 -15.77 -1.88 17.73
N THR A 50 -16.91 -1.18 17.69
CA THR A 50 -17.25 -0.24 16.61
C THR A 50 -16.25 0.91 16.53
N LEU A 51 -15.86 1.47 17.67
CA LEU A 51 -14.85 2.53 17.73
C LEU A 51 -13.45 1.97 17.43
N GLY A 52 -13.16 0.73 17.81
CA GLY A 52 -11.96 0.03 17.35
C GLY A 52 -11.87 -0.05 15.83
N GLY A 53 -12.95 -0.47 15.19
CA GLY A 53 -13.05 -0.49 13.72
C GLY A 53 -12.91 0.91 13.10
N LEU A 54 -13.45 1.94 13.73
CA LEU A 54 -13.31 3.33 13.27
C LEU A 54 -11.86 3.81 13.35
N ALA A 55 -11.10 3.43 14.37
CA ALA A 55 -9.69 3.74 14.48
C ALA A 55 -8.89 3.13 13.29
N ALA A 56 -9.13 1.86 12.97
CA ALA A 56 -8.51 1.22 11.81
C ALA A 56 -8.92 1.88 10.48
N ALA A 57 -10.20 2.25 10.32
CA ALA A 57 -10.71 2.97 9.15
C ALA A 57 -10.06 4.36 8.98
N GLY A 58 -9.55 4.95 10.05
CA GLY A 58 -8.79 6.21 10.04
C GLY A 58 -7.63 6.19 9.06
N MET A 59 -6.93 5.07 8.90
CA MET A 59 -5.84 4.93 7.93
C MET A 59 -6.34 5.08 6.48
N THR A 60 -7.43 4.42 6.11
CA THR A 60 -8.00 4.53 4.75
C THR A 60 -8.52 5.95 4.50
N THR A 61 -9.17 6.54 5.48
CA THR A 61 -9.67 7.93 5.41
C THR A 61 -8.53 8.92 5.26
N GLY A 62 -7.46 8.79 6.06
CA GLY A 62 -6.26 9.62 5.96
C GLY A 62 -5.57 9.52 4.60
N ALA A 63 -5.48 8.30 4.05
CA ALA A 63 -4.94 8.09 2.70
C ALA A 63 -5.78 8.79 1.63
N ALA A 64 -7.11 8.65 1.69
CA ALA A 64 -8.02 9.29 0.74
C ALA A 64 -7.90 10.82 0.78
N LEU A 65 -7.90 11.42 1.98
CA LEU A 65 -7.78 12.86 2.18
C LEU A 65 -6.42 13.41 1.72
N ALA A 66 -5.34 12.63 1.91
CA ALA A 66 -3.99 13.05 1.58
C ALA A 66 -3.63 12.90 0.10
N THR A 67 -4.31 12.05 -0.65
CA THR A 67 -3.94 11.71 -2.04
C THR A 67 -3.82 12.94 -2.92
N LEU A 68 -4.81 13.83 -2.92
CA LEU A 68 -4.80 15.03 -3.75
C LEU A 68 -3.77 16.07 -3.29
N PRO A 69 -3.68 16.44 -1.98
CA PRO A 69 -2.65 17.35 -1.51
C PRO A 69 -1.23 16.86 -1.81
N LEU A 70 -0.95 15.58 -1.58
CA LEU A 70 0.36 15.00 -1.90
C LEU A 70 0.63 15.00 -3.40
N ALA A 71 -0.36 14.65 -4.24
CA ALA A 71 -0.22 14.71 -5.69
C ALA A 71 0.10 16.13 -6.15
N LYS A 72 -0.53 17.16 -5.58
CA LYS A 72 -0.24 18.58 -5.87
C LYS A 72 1.19 18.96 -5.46
N VAL A 73 1.64 18.57 -4.29
CA VAL A 73 3.03 18.80 -3.87
C VAL A 73 4.01 18.11 -4.82
N MET A 74 3.75 16.86 -5.21
CA MET A 74 4.60 16.11 -6.13
C MET A 74 4.64 16.73 -7.53
N ALA A 75 3.50 17.18 -8.05
CA ALA A 75 3.43 17.82 -9.38
C ALA A 75 4.17 19.17 -9.43
N THR A 76 4.17 19.93 -8.32
CA THR A 76 4.77 21.27 -8.27
C THR A 76 6.21 21.31 -7.80
N ARG A 77 6.61 20.37 -6.90
CA ARG A 77 7.90 20.39 -6.22
C ARG A 77 8.74 19.13 -6.47
N GLY A 78 8.19 18.12 -7.13
CA GLY A 78 8.82 16.82 -7.40
C GLY A 78 8.39 15.71 -6.46
N ARG A 79 8.77 14.49 -6.81
CA ARG A 79 8.42 13.28 -6.05
C ARG A 79 9.05 13.25 -4.66
N ARG A 80 10.32 13.67 -4.57
CA ARG A 80 11.07 13.64 -3.32
C ARG A 80 10.41 14.44 -2.20
N PRO A 81 10.06 15.75 -2.35
CA PRO A 81 9.38 16.50 -1.31
C PRO A 81 8.03 15.92 -0.91
N GLY A 82 7.24 15.43 -1.87
CA GLY A 82 5.94 14.83 -1.59
C GLY A 82 6.04 13.53 -0.79
N LEU A 83 6.96 12.62 -1.18
CA LEU A 83 7.19 11.36 -0.44
C LEU A 83 7.73 11.62 0.96
N MET A 84 8.68 12.56 1.11
CA MET A 84 9.20 12.97 2.41
C MET A 84 8.10 13.53 3.33
N LEU A 85 7.25 14.40 2.80
CA LEU A 85 6.12 14.97 3.55
C LEU A 85 5.17 13.87 4.00
N GLY A 86 4.81 12.95 3.10
CA GLY A 86 3.89 11.86 3.40
C GLY A 86 4.43 10.92 4.47
N TYR A 87 5.67 10.44 4.34
CA TYR A 87 6.29 9.57 5.36
C TYR A 87 6.58 10.33 6.67
N GLY A 88 6.97 11.60 6.61
CA GLY A 88 7.19 12.43 7.80
C GLY A 88 5.91 12.63 8.61
N LEU A 89 4.80 12.98 7.95
CA LEU A 89 3.49 13.11 8.61
C LEU A 89 3.00 11.76 9.16
N ALA A 90 3.29 10.65 8.47
CA ALA A 90 2.98 9.33 8.97
C ALA A 90 3.78 8.95 10.23
N ALA A 91 5.05 9.34 10.31
CA ALA A 91 5.86 9.15 11.51
C ALA A 91 5.27 9.92 12.70
N VAL A 92 4.85 11.18 12.48
CA VAL A 92 4.14 11.97 13.50
C VAL A 92 2.82 11.29 13.88
N GLY A 93 2.04 10.82 12.92
CA GLY A 93 0.80 10.09 13.16
C GLY A 93 1.03 8.83 14.01
N ALA A 94 2.05 8.05 13.70
CA ALA A 94 2.41 6.87 14.49
C ALA A 94 2.82 7.25 15.92
N LEU A 95 3.56 8.35 16.13
CA LEU A 95 3.89 8.86 17.47
C LEU A 95 2.65 9.34 18.24
N LEU A 96 1.66 9.93 17.56
CA LEU A 96 0.36 10.26 18.19
C LEU A 96 -0.36 8.99 18.65
N SER A 97 -0.31 7.91 17.87
CA SER A 97 -0.86 6.61 18.28
C SER A 97 -0.12 6.01 19.48
N VAL A 98 1.21 6.19 19.57
CA VAL A 98 1.97 5.86 20.80
C VAL A 98 1.48 6.68 21.97
N GLY A 99 1.33 7.99 21.78
CA GLY A 99 0.76 8.90 22.81
C GLY A 99 -0.63 8.47 23.26
N ALA A 100 -1.48 8.00 22.33
CA ALA A 100 -2.81 7.46 22.64
C ALA A 100 -2.73 6.24 23.57
N ALA A 101 -1.87 5.27 23.22
CA ALA A 101 -1.70 4.06 24.01
C ALA A 101 -1.15 4.34 25.43
N VAL A 102 -0.24 5.32 25.57
CA VAL A 102 0.36 5.68 26.86
C VAL A 102 -0.58 6.54 27.71
N SER A 103 -1.34 7.45 27.11
CA SER A 103 -2.23 8.39 27.83
C SER A 103 -3.66 7.89 28.02
N GLY A 104 -4.07 6.81 27.34
CA GLY A 104 -5.46 6.33 27.37
C GLY A 104 -6.44 7.18 26.54
N VAL A 105 -5.94 8.09 25.68
CA VAL A 105 -6.79 9.05 24.95
C VAL A 105 -7.12 8.55 23.55
N TYR A 106 -8.32 8.04 23.33
CA TYR A 106 -8.78 7.48 22.06
C TYR A 106 -8.68 8.45 20.85
N VAL A 107 -8.98 9.75 21.07
CA VAL A 107 -8.94 10.76 19.99
C VAL A 107 -7.54 10.89 19.39
N LEU A 108 -6.48 10.74 20.21
CA LEU A 108 -5.09 10.73 19.70
C LEU A 108 -4.85 9.55 18.75
N LEU A 109 -5.48 8.40 19.00
CA LEU A 109 -5.38 7.25 18.09
C LEU A 109 -6.06 7.55 16.75
N LEU A 110 -7.25 8.16 16.75
CA LEU A 110 -7.92 8.55 15.50
C LEU A 110 -7.06 9.50 14.66
N LEU A 111 -6.53 10.56 15.30
CA LEU A 111 -5.63 11.50 14.61
C LEU A 111 -4.34 10.83 14.17
N GLY A 112 -3.81 9.93 14.98
CA GLY A 112 -2.63 9.13 14.67
C GLY A 112 -2.84 8.25 13.44
N MET A 113 -3.96 7.52 13.38
CA MET A 113 -4.29 6.65 12.24
C MET A 113 -4.60 7.42 10.96
N LEU A 114 -5.19 8.63 11.05
CA LEU A 114 -5.29 9.54 9.91
C LEU A 114 -3.89 9.91 9.38
N GLY A 115 -2.95 10.24 10.28
CA GLY A 115 -1.56 10.52 9.94
C GLY A 115 -0.85 9.33 9.29
N VAL A 116 -1.01 8.12 9.84
CA VAL A 116 -0.50 6.86 9.24
C VAL A 116 -1.07 6.66 7.83
N GLY A 117 -2.33 7.01 7.62
CA GLY A 117 -2.97 6.99 6.30
C GLY A 117 -2.30 7.89 5.26
N ILE A 118 -1.75 9.04 5.67
CA ILE A 118 -0.96 9.90 4.78
C ILE A 118 0.28 9.14 4.26
N GLY A 119 0.91 8.33 5.12
CA GLY A 119 2.00 7.44 4.73
C GLY A 119 1.58 6.39 3.71
N ASN A 120 0.35 5.86 3.82
CA ASN A 120 -0.20 4.94 2.83
C ASN A 120 -0.36 5.63 1.46
N ALA A 121 -0.87 6.86 1.42
CA ALA A 121 -0.94 7.64 0.18
C ALA A 121 0.46 7.87 -0.45
N ALA A 122 1.48 8.16 0.37
CA ALA A 122 2.86 8.29 -0.11
C ALA A 122 3.42 6.96 -0.64
N ASN A 123 3.14 5.86 0.06
CA ASN A 123 3.57 4.52 -0.35
C ASN A 123 2.96 4.11 -1.69
N LEU A 124 1.67 4.40 -1.91
CA LEU A 124 1.00 4.21 -3.19
C LEU A 124 1.59 5.11 -4.29
N ALA A 125 1.85 6.39 -3.98
CA ALA A 125 2.42 7.34 -4.93
C ALA A 125 3.85 7.00 -5.36
N SER A 126 4.63 6.29 -4.54
CA SER A 126 5.98 5.84 -4.89
C SER A 126 6.02 4.94 -6.13
N ARG A 127 4.93 4.20 -6.40
CA ARG A 127 4.78 3.33 -7.57
C ARG A 127 4.79 4.14 -8.87
N TYR A 128 4.16 5.31 -8.87
CA TYR A 128 4.18 6.21 -10.03
C TYR A 128 5.54 6.88 -10.22
N ALA A 129 6.23 7.21 -9.13
CA ALA A 129 7.59 7.71 -9.18
C ALA A 129 8.58 6.72 -9.81
N ALA A 130 8.30 5.42 -9.72
CA ALA A 130 9.08 4.37 -10.37
C ALA A 130 8.95 4.39 -11.90
N ALA A 131 7.84 4.90 -12.43
CA ALA A 131 7.57 4.97 -13.86
C ALA A 131 8.05 6.29 -14.50
N ASP A 132 8.40 7.31 -13.73
CA ASP A 132 8.72 8.65 -14.25
C ASP A 132 9.90 8.66 -15.25
N LEU A 133 10.92 7.83 -15.00
CA LEU A 133 12.11 7.70 -15.87
C LEU A 133 12.09 6.44 -16.74
N ALA A 134 11.06 5.62 -16.62
CA ALA A 134 10.92 4.39 -17.41
C ALA A 134 10.48 4.72 -18.84
N THR A 135 11.06 4.03 -19.82
CA THR A 135 10.55 4.08 -21.19
C THR A 135 9.11 3.55 -21.23
N PRO A 136 8.28 3.98 -22.19
CA PRO A 136 6.89 3.51 -22.31
C PRO A 136 6.74 1.99 -22.19
N ASP A 137 7.65 1.22 -22.82
CA ASP A 137 7.65 -0.25 -22.85
C ASP A 137 8.11 -0.93 -21.54
N HIS A 138 8.49 -0.14 -20.51
CA HIS A 138 8.96 -0.65 -19.23
C HIS A 138 8.28 -0.02 -18.01
N ARG A 139 7.26 0.80 -18.22
CA ARG A 139 6.55 1.51 -17.13
C ARG A 139 5.82 0.55 -16.21
N ALA A 140 5.04 -0.36 -16.79
CA ALA A 140 4.28 -1.33 -15.99
C ALA A 140 5.19 -2.29 -15.22
N ARG A 141 6.32 -2.70 -15.82
CA ARG A 141 7.35 -3.50 -15.13
C ARG A 141 7.97 -2.74 -13.95
N ALA A 142 8.25 -1.45 -14.11
CA ALA A 142 8.78 -0.62 -13.03
C ALA A 142 7.80 -0.54 -11.85
N ILE A 143 6.51 -0.32 -12.14
CA ILE A 143 5.44 -0.33 -11.14
C ILE A 143 5.32 -1.71 -10.48
N GLY A 144 5.26 -2.78 -11.28
CA GLY A 144 5.17 -4.16 -10.79
C GLY A 144 6.32 -4.56 -9.87
N THR A 145 7.54 -4.07 -10.15
CA THR A 145 8.70 -4.29 -9.28
C THR A 145 8.52 -3.66 -7.91
N LEU A 146 7.96 -2.44 -7.83
CA LEU A 146 7.66 -1.80 -6.55
C LEU A 146 6.49 -2.49 -5.82
N VAL A 147 5.46 -2.89 -6.54
CA VAL A 147 4.34 -3.67 -5.98
C VAL A 147 4.86 -4.98 -5.39
N TRP A 148 5.76 -5.68 -6.09
CA TRP A 148 6.43 -6.87 -5.55
C TRP A 148 7.21 -6.58 -4.27
N ALA A 149 7.95 -5.48 -4.21
CA ALA A 149 8.70 -5.09 -3.01
C ALA A 149 7.77 -4.84 -1.79
N SER A 150 6.49 -4.49 -2.02
CA SER A 150 5.51 -4.33 -0.94
C SER A 150 5.25 -5.63 -0.17
N THR A 151 5.49 -6.81 -0.79
CA THR A 151 5.35 -8.12 -0.13
C THR A 151 6.17 -8.17 1.16
N PHE A 152 7.42 -7.72 1.09
CA PHE A 152 8.32 -7.76 2.25
C PHE A 152 7.79 -6.88 3.40
N GLY A 153 7.34 -5.66 3.09
CA GLY A 153 6.76 -4.77 4.09
C GLY A 153 5.48 -5.35 4.70
N SER A 154 4.57 -5.86 3.88
CA SER A 154 3.29 -6.40 4.33
C SER A 154 3.42 -7.62 5.23
N VAL A 155 4.43 -8.47 4.98
CA VAL A 155 4.68 -9.68 5.79
C VAL A 155 5.45 -9.34 7.07
N LEU A 156 6.45 -8.47 6.98
CA LEU A 156 7.31 -8.13 8.13
C LEU A 156 6.57 -7.28 9.18
N GLY A 157 5.65 -6.42 8.75
CA GLY A 157 4.97 -5.50 9.64
C GLY A 157 4.23 -6.16 10.80
N PRO A 158 3.26 -7.04 10.57
CA PRO A 158 2.54 -7.74 11.64
C PRO A 158 3.45 -8.63 12.47
N THR A 159 4.38 -9.38 11.83
CA THR A 159 5.30 -10.29 12.51
C THR A 159 6.16 -9.55 13.55
N ILE A 160 6.72 -8.40 13.19
CA ILE A 160 7.53 -7.59 14.10
C ILE A 160 6.63 -6.81 15.07
N GLY A 161 5.47 -6.34 14.62
CA GLY A 161 4.54 -5.56 15.42
C GLY A 161 4.00 -6.35 16.62
N PHE A 162 3.49 -7.55 16.39
CA PHE A 162 2.94 -8.41 17.45
C PHE A 162 3.99 -9.17 18.27
N GLY A 163 5.21 -9.26 17.80
CA GLY A 163 6.32 -9.89 18.53
C GLY A 163 7.30 -8.86 19.08
N PRO A 164 8.49 -8.71 18.48
CA PRO A 164 9.59 -7.91 19.05
C PRO A 164 9.24 -6.47 19.42
N ALA A 165 8.34 -5.80 18.67
CA ALA A 165 7.97 -4.42 18.97
C ALA A 165 7.10 -4.32 20.25
N LYS A 166 6.20 -5.28 20.45
CA LYS A 166 5.39 -5.42 21.66
C LYS A 166 6.29 -5.71 22.86
N ASP A 167 7.22 -6.68 22.73
CA ASP A 167 8.17 -7.05 23.78
C ASP A 167 9.07 -5.87 24.17
N PHE A 168 9.51 -5.08 23.20
CA PHE A 168 10.29 -3.87 23.44
C PHE A 168 9.50 -2.81 24.21
N ALA A 169 8.21 -2.61 23.90
CA ALA A 169 7.35 -1.69 24.65
C ALA A 169 7.23 -2.11 26.12
N ASN A 170 7.01 -3.40 26.39
CA ASN A 170 6.98 -3.96 27.73
C ASN A 170 8.31 -3.76 28.45
N PHE A 171 9.44 -3.98 27.77
CA PHE A 171 10.78 -3.80 28.34
C PHE A 171 11.05 -2.35 28.78
N ILE A 172 10.59 -1.36 28.03
CA ILE A 172 10.73 0.07 28.39
C ILE A 172 9.61 0.59 29.29
N GLY A 173 8.68 -0.28 29.71
CA GLY A 173 7.63 0.06 30.67
C GLY A 173 6.47 0.90 30.12
N ILE A 174 6.20 0.81 28.80
CA ILE A 174 5.02 1.44 28.18
C ILE A 174 4.01 0.36 27.76
N HIS A 175 2.80 0.80 27.45
CA HIS A 175 1.71 -0.08 27.01
C HIS A 175 2.15 -0.95 25.80
N GLU A 176 1.87 -2.23 25.85
CA GLU A 176 2.35 -3.20 24.84
C GLU A 176 1.90 -2.84 23.41
N LEU A 177 0.66 -2.35 23.24
CA LEU A 177 0.15 -1.92 21.94
C LEU A 177 0.74 -0.58 21.45
N ALA A 178 1.51 0.14 22.28
CA ALA A 178 2.32 1.27 21.82
C ALA A 178 3.52 0.80 20.96
N GLY A 179 4.03 -0.40 21.18
CA GLY A 179 5.20 -0.96 20.51
C GLY A 179 5.08 -0.99 18.98
N PRO A 180 4.02 -1.59 18.39
CA PRO A 180 3.80 -1.59 16.94
C PRO A 180 3.76 -0.19 16.32
N HIS A 181 3.15 0.78 17.02
CA HIS A 181 3.08 2.16 16.54
C HIS A 181 4.45 2.88 16.67
N LEU A 182 5.22 2.60 17.73
CA LEU A 182 6.59 3.11 17.88
C LEU A 182 7.51 2.55 16.78
N PHE A 183 7.40 1.26 16.50
CA PHE A 183 8.09 0.62 15.38
C PHE A 183 7.70 1.26 14.05
N ALA A 184 6.40 1.51 13.84
CA ALA A 184 5.91 2.20 12.66
C ALA A 184 6.50 3.62 12.53
N ALA A 185 6.58 4.38 13.63
CA ALA A 185 7.19 5.72 13.63
C ALA A 185 8.66 5.70 13.20
N VAL A 186 9.43 4.74 13.72
CA VAL A 186 10.84 4.54 13.34
C VAL A 186 10.95 4.21 11.85
N LEU A 187 10.16 3.26 11.36
CA LEU A 187 10.22 2.83 9.95
C LEU A 187 9.75 3.93 8.98
N PHE A 188 8.71 4.71 9.31
CA PHE A 188 8.33 5.86 8.50
C PHE A 188 9.42 6.93 8.48
N THR A 189 10.10 7.14 9.60
CA THR A 189 11.26 8.04 9.67
C THR A 189 12.39 7.53 8.78
N ILE A 190 12.70 6.24 8.81
CA ILE A 190 13.70 5.61 7.91
C ILE A 190 13.28 5.82 6.45
N SER A 191 12.02 5.60 6.10
CA SER A 191 11.49 5.81 4.74
C SER A 191 11.67 7.26 4.28
N ALA A 192 11.34 8.23 5.14
CA ALA A 192 11.53 9.65 4.87
C ALA A 192 13.01 10.00 4.66
N LEU A 193 13.90 9.49 5.51
CA LEU A 193 15.36 9.72 5.43
C LEU A 193 15.97 9.07 4.19
N VAL A 194 15.56 7.85 3.83
CA VAL A 194 16.00 7.19 2.58
C VAL A 194 15.64 8.04 1.39
N VAL A 195 14.39 8.51 1.30
CA VAL A 195 13.95 9.41 0.22
C VAL A 195 14.72 10.73 0.25
N PHE A 196 14.92 11.31 1.43
CA PHE A 196 15.67 12.57 1.60
C PHE A 196 17.10 12.49 1.09
N PHE A 197 17.84 11.45 1.48
CA PHE A 197 19.26 11.36 1.15
C PHE A 197 19.52 10.76 -0.22
N ARG A 198 18.71 9.79 -0.66
CA ARG A 198 19.02 8.95 -1.82
C ARG A 198 18.20 9.22 -3.07
N LEU A 199 16.99 9.81 -2.96
CA LEU A 199 16.17 10.16 -4.14
C LEU A 199 16.64 11.49 -4.74
N LYS A 200 17.86 11.49 -5.23
CA LYS A 200 18.54 12.61 -5.88
C LYS A 200 19.30 12.12 -7.11
N PRO A 201 19.09 12.76 -8.29
CA PRO A 201 18.12 13.81 -8.56
C PRO A 201 16.67 13.31 -8.47
N ASP A 202 15.70 14.22 -8.36
CA ASP A 202 14.27 13.91 -8.33
C ASP A 202 13.83 13.37 -9.71
N PRO A 203 13.19 12.17 -9.76
CA PRO A 203 12.84 11.53 -11.02
C PRO A 203 11.86 12.36 -11.87
N LEU A 204 10.88 13.02 -11.25
CA LEU A 204 9.91 13.84 -11.97
C LEU A 204 10.54 15.11 -12.55
N VAL A 205 11.50 15.71 -11.82
CA VAL A 205 12.26 16.86 -12.31
C VAL A 205 13.09 16.50 -13.53
N VAL A 206 13.79 15.36 -13.47
CA VAL A 206 14.62 14.86 -14.59
C VAL A 206 13.75 14.51 -15.80
N ALA A 207 12.56 13.96 -15.57
CA ALA A 207 11.60 13.66 -16.64
C ALA A 207 10.93 14.90 -17.25
N GLY A 208 11.21 16.11 -16.73
CA GLY A 208 10.57 17.35 -17.19
C GLY A 208 9.07 17.43 -16.84
N GLY A 209 8.62 16.61 -15.87
CA GLY A 209 7.21 16.48 -15.52
C GLY A 209 6.69 17.49 -14.49
N LEU A 210 7.49 18.48 -14.08
CA LEU A 210 7.01 19.56 -13.22
C LEU A 210 6.11 20.50 -13.99
N GLY A 211 4.91 20.75 -13.49
CA GLY A 211 3.98 21.70 -14.10
C GLY A 211 2.97 22.25 -13.12
N LYS A 212 2.88 23.58 -13.02
CA LYS A 212 1.78 24.23 -12.28
C LYS A 212 0.44 23.92 -12.92
N ASP A 213 0.37 23.87 -14.25
CA ASP A 213 -0.86 23.56 -15.00
C ASP A 213 -1.40 22.15 -14.72
N ALA A 214 -0.51 21.19 -14.42
CA ALA A 214 -0.92 19.85 -13.99
C ALA A 214 -1.47 19.84 -12.54
N ALA A 215 -0.97 20.74 -11.69
CA ALA A 215 -1.42 20.88 -10.31
C ALA A 215 -2.72 21.70 -10.17
N ASP A 216 -2.95 22.63 -11.08
CA ASP A 216 -4.11 23.51 -11.09
C ASP A 216 -5.31 22.92 -11.84
N ARG A 217 -5.11 21.86 -12.64
CA ARG A 217 -6.21 21.06 -13.16
C ARG A 217 -6.95 20.43 -11.99
N GLY A 218 -8.14 20.96 -11.71
CA GLY A 218 -8.97 20.51 -10.59
C GLY A 218 -9.33 19.03 -10.73
N LEU A 219 -9.65 18.37 -9.60
CA LEU A 219 -10.11 16.99 -9.55
C LEU A 219 -11.20 16.69 -10.59
N LYS A 220 -12.10 17.65 -10.82
CA LYS A 220 -13.19 17.53 -11.78
C LYS A 220 -12.69 17.39 -13.23
N GLU A 221 -11.67 18.18 -13.62
CA GLU A 221 -11.09 18.08 -14.97
C GLU A 221 -10.25 16.80 -15.15
N ALA A 222 -9.48 16.43 -14.12
CA ALA A 222 -8.74 15.15 -14.12
C ALA A 222 -9.69 13.96 -14.23
N ALA A 223 -10.78 13.95 -13.46
CA ALA A 223 -11.81 12.92 -13.55
C ALA A 223 -12.48 12.92 -14.93
N LYS A 224 -12.85 14.10 -15.46
CA LYS A 224 -13.45 14.22 -16.79
C LYS A 224 -12.52 13.66 -17.88
N SER A 225 -11.23 13.98 -17.82
CA SER A 225 -10.22 13.46 -18.76
C SER A 225 -10.08 11.94 -18.67
N LEU A 226 -10.00 11.40 -17.43
CA LEU A 226 -9.89 9.97 -17.17
C LEU A 226 -11.11 9.21 -17.69
N PHE A 227 -12.32 9.68 -17.37
CA PHE A 227 -13.55 9.04 -17.82
C PHE A 227 -13.92 9.30 -19.29
N ALA A 228 -13.28 10.26 -19.96
CA ALA A 228 -13.41 10.43 -21.40
C ALA A 228 -12.75 9.28 -22.18
N SER A 229 -11.66 8.71 -21.65
CA SER A 229 -10.94 7.60 -22.26
C SER A 229 -11.61 6.24 -21.96
N PRO A 230 -11.84 5.36 -22.96
CA PRO A 230 -12.29 3.99 -22.72
C PRO A 230 -11.34 3.21 -21.81
N VAL A 231 -10.03 3.38 -22.00
CA VAL A 231 -9.00 2.73 -21.16
C VAL A 231 -9.07 3.26 -19.73
N GLY A 232 -9.23 4.58 -19.54
CA GLY A 232 -9.39 5.18 -18.22
C GLY A 232 -10.61 4.64 -17.47
N ARG A 233 -11.76 4.50 -18.15
CA ARG A 233 -12.95 3.88 -17.55
C ARG A 233 -12.72 2.42 -17.18
N LEU A 234 -12.04 1.66 -18.04
CA LEU A 234 -11.68 0.27 -17.77
C LEU A 234 -10.74 0.17 -16.57
N SER A 235 -9.71 1.02 -16.48
CA SER A 235 -8.77 1.05 -15.36
C SER A 235 -9.47 1.32 -14.03
N VAL A 236 -10.30 2.37 -13.96
CA VAL A 236 -11.06 2.69 -12.74
C VAL A 236 -12.02 1.55 -12.39
N GLY A 237 -12.77 1.02 -13.36
CA GLY A 237 -13.68 -0.10 -13.15
C GLY A 237 -12.96 -1.35 -12.64
N SER A 238 -11.82 -1.71 -13.23
CA SER A 238 -10.99 -2.84 -12.81
C SER A 238 -10.48 -2.66 -11.38
N MET A 239 -9.99 -1.48 -11.03
CA MET A 239 -9.51 -1.19 -9.66
C MET A 239 -10.65 -1.25 -8.64
N VAL A 240 -11.80 -0.65 -8.93
CA VAL A 240 -12.95 -0.66 -8.01
C VAL A 240 -13.48 -2.08 -7.82
N ALA A 241 -13.72 -2.80 -8.91
CA ALA A 241 -14.19 -4.19 -8.85
C ALA A 241 -13.19 -5.10 -8.14
N GLY A 242 -11.89 -4.96 -8.46
CA GLY A 242 -10.83 -5.74 -7.82
C GLY A 242 -10.76 -5.50 -6.31
N HIS A 243 -10.86 -4.24 -5.86
CA HIS A 243 -10.88 -3.93 -4.42
C HIS A 243 -12.14 -4.41 -3.71
N TRP A 244 -13.30 -4.37 -4.35
CA TRP A 244 -14.54 -4.88 -3.78
C TRP A 244 -14.49 -6.39 -3.56
N VAL A 245 -14.09 -7.15 -4.59
CA VAL A 245 -13.97 -8.61 -4.50
C VAL A 245 -12.91 -9.01 -3.48
N MET A 246 -11.74 -8.35 -3.52
CA MET A 246 -10.66 -8.58 -2.57
C MET A 246 -11.09 -8.26 -1.13
N GLY A 247 -11.69 -7.09 -0.90
CA GLY A 247 -12.14 -6.66 0.44
C GLY A 247 -13.21 -7.59 1.00
N GLY A 248 -14.19 -7.98 0.19
CA GLY A 248 -15.21 -8.95 0.57
C GLY A 248 -14.61 -10.32 0.93
N GLY A 249 -13.73 -10.85 0.08
CA GLY A 249 -13.05 -12.12 0.33
C GLY A 249 -12.22 -12.08 1.63
N MET A 250 -11.38 -11.06 1.80
CA MET A 250 -10.55 -10.90 3.01
C MET A 250 -11.36 -10.80 4.30
N THR A 251 -12.50 -10.11 4.26
CA THR A 251 -13.35 -9.91 5.46
C THR A 251 -14.16 -11.17 5.80
N MET A 252 -14.70 -11.85 4.80
CA MET A 252 -15.58 -13.00 5.02
C MET A 252 -14.82 -14.29 5.28
N THR A 253 -13.62 -14.48 4.72
CA THR A 253 -12.87 -15.73 4.84
C THR A 253 -12.53 -16.12 6.27
N PRO A 254 -12.00 -15.24 7.15
CA PRO A 254 -11.75 -15.62 8.54
C PRO A 254 -13.00 -16.04 9.29
N LEU A 255 -14.13 -15.39 9.03
CA LEU A 255 -15.42 -15.72 9.64
C LEU A 255 -15.92 -17.07 9.16
N HIS A 256 -15.83 -17.34 7.85
CA HIS A 256 -16.23 -18.61 7.25
C HIS A 256 -15.39 -19.77 7.78
N LEU A 257 -14.07 -19.63 7.82
CA LEU A 257 -13.17 -20.66 8.34
C LEU A 257 -13.38 -20.89 9.85
N LYS A 258 -13.60 -19.83 10.63
CA LYS A 258 -13.92 -19.96 12.06
C LYS A 258 -15.24 -20.68 12.29
N ALA A 259 -16.26 -20.40 11.49
CA ALA A 259 -17.54 -21.10 11.55
C ALA A 259 -17.45 -22.58 11.14
N GLY A 260 -16.42 -22.96 10.36
CA GLY A 260 -16.08 -24.34 10.00
C GLY A 260 -15.14 -25.05 10.98
N ASP A 261 -14.93 -24.48 12.18
CA ASP A 261 -14.04 -25.01 13.25
C ASP A 261 -12.56 -25.12 12.84
N HIS A 262 -12.12 -24.36 11.83
CA HIS A 262 -10.71 -24.28 11.45
C HIS A 262 -9.89 -23.51 12.49
N ASN A 263 -8.67 -23.99 12.77
CA ASN A 263 -7.76 -23.34 13.71
C ASN A 263 -7.17 -22.03 13.16
N LEU A 264 -6.62 -21.20 14.04
CA LEU A 264 -6.02 -19.91 13.70
C LEU A 264 -4.80 -20.02 12.77
N GLU A 265 -4.12 -21.15 12.76
CA GLU A 265 -2.96 -21.39 11.89
C GLU A 265 -3.40 -21.50 10.44
N ILE A 266 -4.49 -22.23 10.18
CA ILE A 266 -5.10 -22.34 8.85
C ILE A 266 -5.57 -20.96 8.35
N ILE A 267 -6.25 -20.19 9.19
CA ILE A 267 -6.70 -18.83 8.86
C ILE A 267 -5.50 -17.94 8.50
N GLY A 268 -4.45 -17.99 9.30
CA GLY A 268 -3.21 -17.23 9.05
C GLY A 268 -2.52 -17.65 7.75
N PHE A 269 -2.48 -18.94 7.46
CA PHE A 269 -1.90 -19.47 6.22
C PHE A 269 -2.67 -19.00 4.98
N VAL A 270 -4.00 -19.06 5.01
CA VAL A 270 -4.87 -18.60 3.91
C VAL A 270 -4.64 -17.12 3.61
N ILE A 271 -4.61 -16.29 4.65
CA ILE A 271 -4.34 -14.85 4.50
C ILE A 271 -2.95 -14.60 3.91
N SER A 272 -1.95 -15.34 4.37
CA SER A 272 -0.58 -15.23 3.86
C SER A 272 -0.49 -15.61 2.39
N LEU A 273 -1.17 -16.67 1.98
CA LEU A 273 -1.23 -17.12 0.59
C LEU A 273 -1.93 -16.08 -0.31
N HIS A 274 -2.99 -15.45 0.19
CA HIS A 274 -3.64 -14.33 -0.49
C HIS A 274 -2.68 -13.15 -0.70
N ILE A 275 -1.91 -12.75 0.32
CA ILE A 275 -0.91 -11.67 0.22
C ILE A 275 0.18 -12.02 -0.81
N ILE A 276 0.61 -13.28 -0.86
CA ILE A 276 1.53 -13.76 -1.90
C ILE A 276 0.90 -13.58 -3.29
N GLY A 277 -0.37 -13.98 -3.46
CA GLY A 277 -1.12 -13.75 -4.71
C GLY A 277 -1.15 -12.28 -5.13
N MET A 278 -1.39 -11.37 -4.18
CA MET A 278 -1.45 -9.93 -4.44
C MET A 278 -0.14 -9.35 -4.99
N TYR A 279 1.00 -9.81 -4.51
CA TYR A 279 2.26 -9.09 -4.74
C TYR A 279 3.33 -9.89 -5.48
N ALA A 280 3.43 -11.21 -5.27
CA ALA A 280 4.57 -12.00 -5.77
C ALA A 280 4.66 -12.03 -7.31
N ALA A 281 3.52 -12.09 -7.99
CA ALA A 281 3.46 -12.14 -9.45
C ALA A 281 3.56 -10.75 -10.13
N SER A 282 3.55 -9.65 -9.38
CA SER A 282 3.49 -8.29 -9.93
C SER A 282 4.56 -7.95 -10.97
N PRO A 283 5.82 -8.40 -10.88
CA PRO A 283 6.81 -8.16 -11.94
C PRO A 283 6.46 -8.86 -13.25
N VAL A 284 5.88 -10.06 -13.17
CA VAL A 284 5.42 -10.83 -14.34
C VAL A 284 4.22 -10.14 -14.98
N VAL A 285 3.27 -9.66 -14.16
CA VAL A 285 2.11 -8.90 -14.62
C VAL A 285 2.57 -7.60 -15.30
N GLY A 286 3.54 -6.89 -14.71
CA GLY A 286 4.11 -5.69 -15.30
C GLY A 286 4.78 -5.96 -16.66
N TRP A 287 5.59 -7.02 -16.74
CA TRP A 287 6.19 -7.45 -18.01
C TRP A 287 5.14 -7.82 -19.07
N LEU A 288 4.08 -8.52 -18.66
CA LEU A 288 3.01 -8.90 -19.55
C LEU A 288 2.26 -7.66 -20.07
N THR A 289 1.99 -6.69 -19.19
CA THR A 289 1.33 -5.42 -19.53
C THR A 289 2.15 -4.61 -20.53
N ASP A 290 3.46 -4.54 -20.35
CA ASP A 290 4.37 -3.87 -21.29
C ASP A 290 4.36 -4.56 -22.66
N ARG A 291 4.11 -5.89 -22.72
CA ARG A 291 4.18 -6.67 -23.96
C ARG A 291 2.88 -6.72 -24.76
N ILE A 292 1.73 -6.86 -24.09
CA ILE A 292 0.41 -7.06 -24.75
C ILE A 292 -0.60 -5.93 -24.46
N THR A 293 -0.17 -4.86 -23.84
CA THR A 293 -0.97 -3.69 -23.39
C THR A 293 -1.85 -3.95 -22.17
N ALA A 294 -2.38 -2.87 -21.57
CA ALA A 294 -3.15 -2.91 -20.33
C ALA A 294 -4.53 -3.59 -20.43
N PRO A 295 -5.37 -3.33 -21.44
CA PRO A 295 -6.74 -3.86 -21.46
C PRO A 295 -6.85 -5.38 -21.43
N PRO A 296 -6.08 -6.16 -22.22
CA PRO A 296 -6.10 -7.62 -22.11
C PRO A 296 -5.66 -8.13 -20.74
N VAL A 297 -4.64 -7.50 -20.14
CA VAL A 297 -4.13 -7.91 -18.82
C VAL A 297 -5.16 -7.64 -17.73
N MET A 298 -5.86 -6.50 -17.76
CA MET A 298 -6.98 -6.22 -16.86
C MET A 298 -8.14 -7.23 -17.03
N ALA A 299 -8.46 -7.61 -18.28
CA ALA A 299 -9.47 -8.64 -18.54
C ALA A 299 -9.08 -10.00 -17.96
N MET A 300 -7.81 -10.41 -18.13
CA MET A 300 -7.27 -11.63 -17.50
C MET A 300 -7.41 -11.56 -15.98
N GLY A 301 -7.08 -10.40 -15.38
CA GLY A 301 -7.27 -10.16 -13.95
C GLY A 301 -8.72 -10.34 -13.51
N GLY A 302 -9.67 -9.82 -14.26
CA GLY A 302 -11.11 -9.98 -14.02
C GLY A 302 -11.56 -11.46 -14.05
N VAL A 303 -11.08 -12.22 -15.02
CA VAL A 303 -11.35 -13.67 -15.12
C VAL A 303 -10.76 -14.43 -13.92
N ILE A 304 -9.51 -14.14 -13.55
CA ILE A 304 -8.84 -14.76 -12.39
C ILE A 304 -9.60 -14.43 -11.10
N LEU A 305 -9.99 -13.16 -10.89
CA LEU A 305 -10.82 -12.73 -9.77
C LEU A 305 -12.15 -13.49 -9.70
N PHE A 306 -12.84 -13.63 -10.85
CA PHE A 306 -14.10 -14.35 -10.92
C PHE A 306 -13.93 -15.82 -10.55
N ILE A 307 -12.92 -16.49 -11.11
CA ILE A 307 -12.63 -17.90 -10.78
C ILE A 307 -12.32 -18.03 -9.29
N GLY A 308 -11.47 -17.18 -8.74
CA GLY A 308 -11.12 -17.18 -7.31
C GLY A 308 -12.34 -16.96 -6.41
N ALA A 309 -13.20 -15.99 -6.75
CA ALA A 309 -14.43 -15.73 -6.00
C ALA A 309 -15.40 -16.92 -6.06
N GLN A 310 -15.58 -17.54 -7.22
CA GLN A 310 -16.44 -18.75 -7.37
C GLN A 310 -15.87 -19.93 -6.58
N MET A 311 -14.57 -20.16 -6.60
CA MET A 311 -13.95 -21.22 -5.79
C MET A 311 -14.21 -20.99 -4.30
N THR A 312 -13.93 -19.77 -3.80
CA THR A 312 -14.15 -19.46 -2.39
C THR A 312 -15.64 -19.57 -1.99
N ALA A 313 -16.54 -19.07 -2.83
CA ALA A 313 -17.98 -19.07 -2.54
C ALA A 313 -18.63 -20.46 -2.56
N ASN A 314 -18.09 -21.39 -3.36
CA ASN A 314 -18.64 -22.75 -3.49
C ASN A 314 -17.91 -23.79 -2.63
N THR A 315 -16.93 -23.39 -1.83
CA THR A 315 -16.22 -24.31 -0.93
C THR A 315 -17.06 -24.56 0.32
N PRO A 316 -17.34 -25.83 0.67
CA PRO A 316 -18.05 -26.17 1.90
C PRO A 316 -17.32 -25.65 3.15
N ILE A 317 -18.09 -25.33 4.20
CA ILE A 317 -17.58 -24.69 5.41
C ILE A 317 -16.48 -25.51 6.14
N HIS A 318 -16.51 -26.82 6.01
CA HIS A 318 -15.53 -27.73 6.65
C HIS A 318 -14.32 -28.04 5.76
N GLU A 319 -14.28 -27.50 4.54
CA GLU A 319 -13.18 -27.67 3.60
C GLU A 319 -12.37 -26.36 3.50
N SER A 320 -11.05 -26.47 3.39
CA SER A 320 -10.17 -25.28 3.30
C SER A 320 -9.50 -25.13 1.93
N ASP A 321 -9.35 -26.20 1.15
CA ASP A 321 -8.53 -26.20 -0.06
C ASP A 321 -9.05 -25.24 -1.15
N GLY A 322 -10.37 -25.22 -1.37
CA GLY A 322 -10.98 -24.29 -2.31
C GLY A 322 -10.86 -22.82 -1.86
N ILE A 323 -10.85 -22.58 -0.55
CA ILE A 323 -10.64 -21.24 0.02
C ILE A 323 -9.18 -20.82 -0.17
N PHE A 324 -8.21 -21.71 0.03
CA PHE A 324 -6.78 -21.43 -0.18
C PHE A 324 -6.51 -20.95 -1.60
N TRP A 325 -6.88 -21.75 -2.58
CA TRP A 325 -6.66 -21.42 -3.98
C TRP A 325 -7.56 -20.27 -4.44
N GLY A 326 -8.80 -20.22 -3.97
CA GLY A 326 -9.73 -19.13 -4.28
C GLY A 326 -9.19 -17.78 -3.81
N LEU A 327 -8.73 -17.68 -2.55
CA LEU A 327 -8.16 -16.44 -2.03
C LEU A 327 -6.82 -16.06 -2.70
N PHE A 328 -5.96 -17.03 -2.99
CA PHE A 328 -4.76 -16.80 -3.78
C PHE A 328 -5.09 -16.21 -5.15
N LEU A 329 -6.07 -16.77 -5.87
CA LEU A 329 -6.51 -16.26 -7.17
C LEU A 329 -7.16 -14.88 -7.06
N ILE A 330 -7.93 -14.59 -6.01
CA ILE A 330 -8.46 -13.25 -5.76
C ILE A 330 -7.30 -12.24 -5.62
N GLY A 331 -6.28 -12.58 -4.84
CA GLY A 331 -5.08 -11.75 -4.71
C GLY A 331 -4.35 -11.55 -6.03
N LEU A 332 -4.16 -12.64 -6.79
CA LEU A 332 -3.50 -12.60 -8.09
C LEU A 332 -4.28 -11.74 -9.11
N GLY A 333 -5.58 -11.93 -9.24
CA GLY A 333 -6.43 -11.17 -10.15
C GLY A 333 -6.46 -9.67 -9.77
N TRP A 334 -6.47 -9.34 -8.47
CA TRP A 334 -6.30 -7.97 -8.00
C TRP A 334 -4.95 -7.37 -8.44
N SER A 335 -3.87 -8.15 -8.36
CA SER A 335 -2.55 -7.73 -8.83
C SER A 335 -2.53 -7.38 -10.32
N PHE A 336 -3.22 -8.17 -11.16
CA PHE A 336 -3.40 -7.88 -12.57
C PHE A 336 -4.12 -6.56 -12.82
N GLY A 337 -5.22 -6.32 -12.10
CA GLY A 337 -5.94 -5.05 -12.16
C GLY A 337 -5.09 -3.87 -11.72
N LEU A 338 -4.37 -4.00 -10.58
CA LEU A 338 -3.57 -2.91 -10.00
C LEU A 338 -2.38 -2.51 -10.87
N VAL A 339 -1.64 -3.50 -11.41
CA VAL A 339 -0.39 -3.24 -12.15
C VAL A 339 -0.66 -2.77 -13.57
N ALA A 340 -1.77 -3.22 -14.18
CA ALA A 340 -2.13 -2.86 -15.55
C ALA A 340 -2.97 -1.57 -15.65
N SER A 341 -3.59 -1.09 -14.57
CA SER A 341 -4.39 0.14 -14.56
C SER A 341 -3.58 1.36 -14.23
#